data_7fa2481ffbc09b2d8704205b945d5091
#
_entry.id   7fa2481ffbc09b2d8704205b945d5091
#
_cell.length_a   1.000
_cell.length_b   1.000
_cell.length_c   1.000
_cell.angle_alpha   90.00
_cell.angle_beta   90.00
_cell.angle_gamma   90.00
#
_symmetry.space_group_name_H-M   'P 1'
#
loop_
_entity.id
_entity.type
_entity.pdbx_description
1 polymer ?
#
loop_
_entity_poly.entity_id
_entity_poly.type
_entity_poly.pdbx_seq_one_letter_code
_entity_poly.pdbx_strand_id
1 'polypeptide(L)'
;QYYDEEAKTFLADRYITGECPHCHSEGAYGDQCEKCGTSLSPTDLINPKSAISGSKPVMKETKHWYLPLDKHEGWLRKWILEDHKEWRPNVYGQCKSWLDMGLQPRAVSRDLDWGIPVPVEGAEGKVLYVWFDAPIGYISNTKELLPDSWETWWKDPETRLIHFIGKDNIVFHCIVFPAMLKAEGSYILPDNVPSNEFLNLEGDKISTSRNWAVWLHEYLADFPGKQDVLRYVLTANAPETKDNDFTWKDFQARNNNELVAVYGNFVNRAMVLTQKYFDGCVPAQGELTDYDKETLKEFADVKAEVEKLLDVFKFRDAQKEAMNLARIGNKYLADTEPWKLAKTDME
;
A
#
# COMPACT_ATOMS: atom_id res chain seq x y z
N GLN A 1 -31.54 -9.40 -9.79
CA GLN A 1 -30.88 -8.34 -9.00
C GLN A 1 -31.94 -7.59 -8.19
N TYR A 2 -31.56 -7.01 -7.07
CA TYR A 2 -32.43 -6.14 -6.29
C TYR A 2 -32.79 -4.86 -7.06
N TYR A 3 -34.04 -4.45 -6.95
CA TYR A 3 -34.60 -3.27 -7.58
C TYR A 3 -35.37 -2.46 -6.56
N ASP A 4 -35.14 -1.15 -6.57
CA ASP A 4 -35.88 -0.18 -5.77
C ASP A 4 -37.08 0.34 -6.56
N GLU A 5 -38.29 0.05 -6.09
CA GLU A 5 -39.52 0.45 -6.77
C GLU A 5 -39.82 1.94 -6.60
N GLU A 6 -39.33 2.57 -5.51
CA GLU A 6 -39.51 4.00 -5.26
C GLU A 6 -38.53 4.81 -6.11
N ALA A 7 -37.23 4.45 -6.09
CA ALA A 7 -36.21 5.10 -6.90
C ALA A 7 -36.21 4.65 -8.37
N LYS A 8 -36.97 3.60 -8.72
CA LYS A 8 -37.07 3.01 -10.07
C LYS A 8 -35.75 2.62 -10.68
N THR A 9 -34.83 2.08 -9.87
CA THR A 9 -33.50 1.69 -10.31
C THR A 9 -33.08 0.35 -9.73
N PHE A 10 -32.18 -0.36 -10.43
CA PHE A 10 -31.51 -1.51 -9.88
C PHE A 10 -30.49 -1.09 -8.84
N LEU A 11 -30.37 -1.89 -7.78
CA LEU A 11 -29.44 -1.64 -6.71
C LEU A 11 -28.16 -2.46 -6.92
N ALA A 12 -27.09 -1.75 -7.30
CA ALA A 12 -25.76 -2.33 -7.46
C ALA A 12 -24.94 -2.09 -6.19
N ASP A 13 -24.20 -3.09 -5.79
CA ASP A 13 -23.12 -3.02 -4.78
C ASP A 13 -23.44 -2.13 -3.57
N ARG A 14 -23.01 -0.87 -3.58
CA ARG A 14 -23.16 0.08 -2.45
C ARG A 14 -24.51 0.80 -2.38
N TYR A 15 -25.37 0.59 -3.38
CA TYR A 15 -26.74 1.08 -3.31
C TYR A 15 -27.68 0.18 -2.51
N ILE A 16 -27.15 -0.94 -1.99
CA ILE A 16 -27.88 -1.83 -1.07
C ILE A 16 -27.08 -2.02 0.22
N THR A 17 -27.76 -1.95 1.34
CA THR A 17 -27.19 -2.17 2.66
C THR A 17 -28.01 -3.19 3.42
N GLY A 18 -27.40 -3.82 4.42
CA GLY A 18 -28.06 -4.78 5.28
C GLY A 18 -27.16 -5.20 6.42
N GLU A 19 -27.57 -6.23 7.15
CA GLU A 19 -26.75 -6.85 8.18
C GLU A 19 -25.78 -7.87 7.54
N CYS A 20 -24.51 -7.83 7.95
CA CYS A 20 -23.49 -8.76 7.49
C CYS A 20 -23.76 -10.18 8.03
N PRO A 21 -23.82 -11.23 7.19
CA PRO A 21 -24.05 -12.60 7.65
C PRO A 21 -22.90 -13.19 8.47
N HIS A 22 -21.69 -12.59 8.43
CA HIS A 22 -20.50 -13.10 9.12
C HIS A 22 -20.28 -12.46 10.50
N CYS A 23 -20.38 -11.14 10.59
CA CYS A 23 -20.07 -10.42 11.83
C CYS A 23 -21.28 -9.69 12.44
N HIS A 24 -22.45 -9.84 11.85
CA HIS A 24 -23.72 -9.23 12.29
C HIS A 24 -23.68 -7.70 12.46
N SER A 25 -22.76 -7.05 11.75
CA SER A 25 -22.68 -5.60 11.71
C SER A 25 -23.79 -5.05 10.84
N GLU A 26 -24.55 -4.09 11.33
CA GLU A 26 -25.52 -3.32 10.55
C GLU A 26 -24.80 -2.40 9.54
N GLY A 27 -25.45 -2.12 8.41
CA GLY A 27 -24.95 -1.21 7.38
C GLY A 27 -23.83 -1.79 6.51
N ALA A 28 -23.68 -3.12 6.45
CA ALA A 28 -22.80 -3.75 5.46
C ALA A 28 -23.32 -3.49 4.03
N TYR A 29 -22.40 -3.20 3.12
CA TYR A 29 -22.73 -3.01 1.71
C TYR A 29 -22.84 -4.33 0.94
N GLY A 30 -23.51 -4.31 -0.20
CA GLY A 30 -23.73 -5.51 -1.01
C GLY A 30 -22.47 -6.07 -1.68
N ASP A 31 -21.35 -5.37 -1.68
CA ASP A 31 -20.06 -5.83 -2.21
C ASP A 31 -19.08 -6.27 -1.11
N GLN A 32 -19.14 -5.62 0.06
CA GLN A 32 -18.20 -5.88 1.14
C GLN A 32 -18.73 -5.37 2.49
N CYS A 33 -18.43 -6.09 3.56
CA CYS A 33 -18.61 -5.59 4.92
C CYS A 33 -17.42 -4.74 5.33
N GLU A 34 -17.64 -3.45 5.61
CA GLU A 34 -16.56 -2.54 6.03
C GLU A 34 -15.98 -2.89 7.41
N LYS A 35 -16.72 -3.64 8.25
CA LYS A 35 -16.26 -3.98 9.60
C LYS A 35 -15.34 -5.21 9.61
N CYS A 36 -15.73 -6.30 8.94
CA CYS A 36 -14.95 -7.54 8.94
C CYS A 36 -14.16 -7.78 7.64
N GLY A 37 -14.35 -6.93 6.62
CA GLY A 37 -13.65 -7.03 5.34
C GLY A 37 -14.13 -8.17 4.42
N THR A 38 -15.16 -8.93 4.82
CA THR A 38 -15.66 -10.05 4.01
C THR A 38 -16.32 -9.53 2.73
N SER A 39 -15.94 -10.11 1.59
CA SER A 39 -16.64 -9.88 0.32
C SER A 39 -18.04 -10.49 0.37
N LEU A 40 -19.03 -9.76 -0.09
CA LEU A 40 -20.43 -10.12 -0.06
C LEU A 40 -21.04 -10.07 -1.45
N SER A 41 -22.12 -10.80 -1.67
CA SER A 41 -23.08 -10.54 -2.72
C SER A 41 -24.28 -9.78 -2.11
N PRO A 42 -24.95 -8.90 -2.86
CA PRO A 42 -26.18 -8.26 -2.37
C PRO A 42 -27.21 -9.23 -1.79
N THR A 43 -27.26 -10.44 -2.32
CA THR A 43 -28.18 -11.52 -1.86
C THR A 43 -27.78 -12.17 -0.54
N ASP A 44 -26.55 -11.97 -0.08
CA ASP A 44 -26.06 -12.52 1.18
C ASP A 44 -26.48 -11.68 2.40
N LEU A 45 -26.82 -10.41 2.15
CA LEU A 45 -27.21 -9.47 3.20
C LEU A 45 -28.49 -9.91 3.91
N ILE A 46 -28.46 -9.86 5.23
CA ILE A 46 -29.65 -10.07 6.09
C ILE A 46 -30.42 -8.75 6.13
N ASN A 47 -31.75 -8.81 5.92
CA ASN A 47 -32.63 -7.63 5.90
C ASN A 47 -32.15 -6.51 4.95
N PRO A 48 -31.98 -6.79 3.64
CA PRO A 48 -31.47 -5.79 2.71
C PRO A 48 -32.43 -4.60 2.57
N LYS A 49 -31.82 -3.41 2.45
CA LYS A 49 -32.53 -2.12 2.23
C LYS A 49 -31.85 -1.33 1.13
N SER A 50 -32.62 -0.57 0.37
CA SER A 50 -32.08 0.42 -0.54
C SER A 50 -31.34 1.51 0.23
N ALA A 51 -30.09 1.79 -0.17
CA ALA A 51 -29.36 2.94 0.37
C ALA A 51 -29.85 4.27 -0.22
N ILE A 52 -30.68 4.23 -1.27
CA ILE A 52 -31.23 5.40 -1.95
C ILE A 52 -32.51 5.87 -1.26
N SER A 53 -33.50 4.98 -1.15
CA SER A 53 -34.83 5.32 -0.60
C SER A 53 -35.07 4.81 0.82
N GLY A 54 -34.25 3.86 1.31
CA GLY A 54 -34.48 3.15 2.56
C GLY A 54 -35.55 2.05 2.48
N SER A 55 -36.19 1.88 1.33
CA SER A 55 -37.25 0.90 1.11
C SER A 55 -36.69 -0.54 1.06
N LYS A 56 -37.57 -1.52 1.24
CA LYS A 56 -37.24 -2.92 1.04
C LYS A 56 -37.21 -3.23 -0.47
N PRO A 57 -36.07 -3.66 -1.02
CA PRO A 57 -35.97 -3.92 -2.45
C PRO A 57 -36.67 -5.20 -2.87
N VAL A 58 -37.08 -5.27 -4.13
CA VAL A 58 -37.67 -6.46 -4.76
C VAL A 58 -36.69 -7.09 -5.74
N MET A 59 -36.83 -8.38 -6.02
CA MET A 59 -36.02 -9.07 -7.03
C MET A 59 -36.64 -8.88 -8.42
N LYS A 60 -35.82 -8.38 -9.38
CA LYS A 60 -36.18 -8.30 -10.82
C LYS A 60 -35.09 -8.96 -11.66
N GLU A 61 -35.49 -9.48 -12.80
CA GLU A 61 -34.55 -10.04 -13.78
C GLU A 61 -33.82 -8.91 -14.54
N THR A 62 -32.54 -9.12 -14.77
CA THR A 62 -31.69 -8.26 -15.57
C THR A 62 -30.60 -9.09 -16.25
N LYS A 63 -30.02 -8.58 -17.33
CA LYS A 63 -28.97 -9.24 -18.10
C LYS A 63 -27.64 -8.56 -17.84
N HIS A 64 -26.60 -9.36 -17.53
CA HIS A 64 -25.24 -8.87 -17.34
C HIS A 64 -24.23 -9.67 -18.14
N TRP A 65 -23.07 -9.04 -18.41
CA TRP A 65 -21.89 -9.68 -18.98
C TRP A 65 -20.93 -10.05 -17.87
N TYR A 66 -20.21 -11.16 -18.05
CA TYR A 66 -19.34 -11.74 -17.02
C TYR A 66 -17.94 -11.98 -17.57
N LEU A 67 -16.92 -11.60 -16.79
CA LEU A 67 -15.57 -12.11 -16.96
C LEU A 67 -15.52 -13.54 -16.40
N PRO A 68 -15.18 -14.56 -17.21
CA PRO A 68 -15.17 -15.95 -16.77
C PRO A 68 -13.89 -16.27 -15.98
N LEU A 69 -13.78 -15.75 -14.75
CA LEU A 69 -12.61 -15.96 -13.89
C LEU A 69 -12.32 -17.44 -13.59
N ASP A 70 -13.35 -18.27 -13.54
CA ASP A 70 -13.25 -19.71 -13.40
C ASP A 70 -12.34 -20.36 -14.46
N LYS A 71 -12.40 -19.87 -15.71
CA LYS A 71 -11.52 -20.32 -16.79
C LYS A 71 -10.06 -19.89 -16.62
N HIS A 72 -9.81 -18.88 -15.81
CA HIS A 72 -8.48 -18.37 -15.52
C HIS A 72 -7.85 -19.00 -14.28
N GLU A 73 -8.60 -19.75 -13.47
CA GLU A 73 -8.14 -20.29 -12.19
C GLU A 73 -6.88 -21.16 -12.30
N GLY A 74 -6.81 -22.04 -13.30
CA GLY A 74 -5.70 -22.98 -13.46
C GLY A 74 -4.35 -22.30 -13.61
N TRP A 75 -4.25 -21.30 -14.51
CA TRP A 75 -3.01 -20.56 -14.69
C TRP A 75 -2.72 -19.59 -13.55
N LEU A 76 -3.76 -18.96 -12.94
CA LEU A 76 -3.60 -18.10 -11.76
C LEU A 76 -3.04 -18.87 -10.56
N ARG A 77 -3.50 -20.11 -10.33
CA ARG A 77 -2.93 -20.99 -9.29
C ARG A 77 -1.44 -21.20 -9.49
N LYS A 78 -1.05 -21.56 -10.70
CA LYS A 78 0.37 -21.76 -11.01
C LYS A 78 1.14 -20.47 -10.82
N TRP A 79 0.72 -19.42 -11.48
CA TRP A 79 1.40 -18.12 -11.48
C TRP A 79 1.56 -17.54 -10.07
N ILE A 80 0.49 -17.55 -9.24
CA ILE A 80 0.57 -16.98 -7.89
C ILE A 80 1.22 -17.95 -6.89
N LEU A 81 0.77 -19.23 -6.87
CA LEU A 81 1.14 -20.14 -5.79
C LEU A 81 2.46 -20.88 -6.04
N GLU A 82 2.92 -20.96 -7.29
CA GLU A 82 4.18 -21.64 -7.63
C GLU A 82 5.27 -20.66 -8.05
N ASP A 83 4.94 -19.67 -8.91
CA ASP A 83 5.92 -18.78 -9.53
C ASP A 83 6.19 -17.52 -8.68
N HIS A 84 5.27 -17.11 -7.77
CA HIS A 84 5.37 -15.89 -6.95
C HIS A 84 5.25 -16.15 -5.44
N LYS A 85 5.99 -17.14 -4.94
CA LYS A 85 6.03 -17.45 -3.49
C LYS A 85 6.71 -16.37 -2.65
N GLU A 86 7.47 -15.50 -3.28
CA GLU A 86 8.17 -14.36 -2.68
C GLU A 86 7.25 -13.18 -2.36
N TRP A 87 6.03 -13.15 -2.88
CA TRP A 87 5.06 -12.10 -2.57
C TRP A 87 4.79 -12.05 -1.08
N ARG A 88 4.42 -10.87 -0.60
CA ARG A 88 4.12 -10.69 0.83
C ARG A 88 3.09 -11.72 1.33
N PRO A 89 3.27 -12.25 2.56
CA PRO A 89 2.40 -13.32 3.10
C PRO A 89 0.91 -12.97 3.11
N ASN A 90 0.54 -11.70 3.32
CA ASN A 90 -0.85 -11.26 3.28
C ASN A 90 -1.43 -11.33 1.85
N VAL A 91 -0.67 -10.94 0.85
CA VAL A 91 -1.07 -11.02 -0.57
C VAL A 91 -1.21 -12.48 -0.99
N TYR A 92 -0.15 -13.28 -0.76
CA TYR A 92 -0.13 -14.70 -1.08
C TYR A 92 -1.27 -15.46 -0.39
N GLY A 93 -1.47 -15.21 0.92
CA GLY A 93 -2.51 -15.87 1.72
C GLY A 93 -3.92 -15.53 1.26
N GLN A 94 -4.20 -14.27 0.94
CA GLN A 94 -5.50 -13.85 0.45
C GLN A 94 -5.78 -14.43 -0.94
N CYS A 95 -4.82 -14.38 -1.85
CA CYS A 95 -4.97 -14.99 -3.18
C CYS A 95 -5.21 -16.50 -3.07
N LYS A 96 -4.43 -17.19 -2.22
CA LYS A 96 -4.61 -18.62 -1.97
C LYS A 96 -6.01 -18.93 -1.45
N SER A 97 -6.52 -18.14 -0.50
CA SER A 97 -7.87 -18.32 0.03
C SER A 97 -8.95 -18.20 -1.05
N TRP A 98 -8.85 -17.21 -1.91
CA TRP A 98 -9.77 -17.02 -3.04
C TRP A 98 -9.71 -18.19 -4.04
N LEU A 99 -8.52 -18.60 -4.39
CA LEU A 99 -8.32 -19.74 -5.31
C LEU A 99 -8.85 -21.05 -4.68
N ASP A 100 -8.64 -21.26 -3.39
CA ASP A 100 -9.13 -22.48 -2.69
C ASP A 100 -10.66 -22.54 -2.59
N MET A 101 -11.34 -21.39 -2.53
CA MET A 101 -12.80 -21.30 -2.62
C MET A 101 -13.34 -21.60 -4.01
N GLY A 102 -12.50 -21.54 -5.03
CA GLY A 102 -12.87 -21.63 -6.45
C GLY A 102 -13.36 -20.29 -7.02
N LEU A 103 -12.76 -19.87 -8.11
CA LEU A 103 -13.13 -18.62 -8.77
C LEU A 103 -14.47 -18.75 -9.50
N GLN A 104 -15.31 -17.73 -9.38
CA GLN A 104 -16.61 -17.66 -10.04
C GLN A 104 -16.59 -16.57 -11.14
N PRO A 105 -17.37 -16.72 -12.20
CA PRO A 105 -17.58 -15.66 -13.17
C PRO A 105 -18.02 -14.36 -12.49
N ARG A 106 -17.39 -13.23 -12.84
CA ARG A 106 -17.65 -11.93 -12.22
C ARG A 106 -18.36 -10.99 -13.17
N ALA A 107 -19.52 -10.45 -12.74
CA ALA A 107 -20.27 -9.48 -13.54
C ALA A 107 -19.47 -8.19 -13.76
N VAL A 108 -19.31 -7.80 -15.02
CA VAL A 108 -18.53 -6.62 -15.45
C VAL A 108 -19.41 -5.47 -15.94
N SER A 109 -20.72 -5.63 -15.92
CA SER A 109 -21.71 -4.59 -16.25
C SER A 109 -22.60 -4.25 -15.07
N ARG A 110 -23.18 -3.06 -15.10
CA ARG A 110 -24.13 -2.56 -14.10
C ARG A 110 -25.29 -1.84 -14.75
N ASP A 111 -26.46 -1.91 -14.10
CA ASP A 111 -27.64 -1.13 -14.44
C ASP A 111 -27.55 0.24 -13.75
N LEU A 112 -26.85 1.19 -14.38
CA LEU A 112 -26.66 2.54 -13.89
C LEU A 112 -26.74 3.53 -15.05
N ASP A 113 -27.20 4.75 -14.78
CA ASP A 113 -27.33 5.81 -15.77
C ASP A 113 -26.00 6.53 -16.05
N TRP A 114 -25.03 6.40 -15.17
CA TRP A 114 -23.73 7.04 -15.29
C TRP A 114 -22.59 6.01 -15.28
N GLY A 115 -21.68 6.15 -16.22
CA GLY A 115 -20.52 5.28 -16.39
C GLY A 115 -20.12 5.12 -17.85
N ILE A 116 -19.14 4.26 -18.11
CA ILE A 116 -18.71 3.90 -19.47
C ILE A 116 -19.73 2.91 -20.04
N PRO A 117 -20.42 3.22 -21.16
CA PRO A 117 -21.36 2.29 -21.78
C PRO A 117 -20.69 0.96 -22.15
N VAL A 118 -21.38 -0.15 -21.93
CA VAL A 118 -20.89 -1.48 -22.33
C VAL A 118 -20.85 -1.54 -23.87
N PRO A 119 -19.68 -1.74 -24.52
CA PRO A 119 -19.50 -1.57 -25.95
C PRO A 119 -19.88 -2.84 -26.76
N VAL A 120 -21.03 -3.46 -26.45
CA VAL A 120 -21.50 -4.65 -27.15
C VAL A 120 -22.98 -4.54 -27.47
N GLU A 121 -23.43 -5.20 -28.55
CA GLU A 121 -24.82 -5.22 -28.97
C GLU A 121 -25.74 -5.81 -27.90
N GLY A 122 -26.92 -5.21 -27.69
CA GLY A 122 -27.88 -5.62 -26.67
C GLY A 122 -27.52 -5.22 -25.24
N ALA A 123 -26.62 -4.26 -25.10
CA ALA A 123 -26.19 -3.72 -23.79
C ALA A 123 -26.72 -2.30 -23.53
N GLU A 124 -27.77 -1.88 -24.20
CA GLU A 124 -28.38 -0.57 -24.03
C GLU A 124 -28.80 -0.35 -22.56
N GLY A 125 -28.45 0.80 -22.00
CA GLY A 125 -28.71 1.13 -20.59
C GLY A 125 -27.80 0.39 -19.58
N LYS A 126 -26.70 -0.20 -20.04
CA LYS A 126 -25.69 -0.83 -19.20
C LYS A 126 -24.37 -0.08 -19.26
N VAL A 127 -23.73 0.02 -18.13
CA VAL A 127 -22.37 0.59 -18.01
C VAL A 127 -21.39 -0.46 -17.50
N LEU A 128 -20.11 -0.25 -17.76
CA LEU A 128 -19.05 -1.08 -17.16
C LEU A 128 -19.00 -0.89 -15.63
N TYR A 129 -18.72 -1.97 -14.95
CA TYR A 129 -18.45 -1.93 -13.51
C TYR A 129 -17.15 -1.16 -13.24
N VAL A 130 -17.21 -0.11 -12.45
CA VAL A 130 -16.11 0.83 -12.22
C VAL A 130 -14.79 0.14 -11.81
N TRP A 131 -14.83 -0.89 -10.98
CA TRP A 131 -13.63 -1.63 -10.58
C TRP A 131 -13.12 -2.61 -11.65
N PHE A 132 -13.89 -2.84 -12.70
CA PHE A 132 -13.42 -3.60 -13.86
C PHE A 132 -12.61 -2.73 -14.82
N ASP A 133 -13.05 -1.51 -15.07
CA ASP A 133 -12.35 -0.59 -15.99
C ASP A 133 -11.29 0.27 -15.29
N ALA A 134 -11.41 0.54 -13.98
CA ALA A 134 -10.48 1.39 -13.23
C ALA A 134 -8.97 1.02 -13.39
N PRO A 135 -8.55 -0.25 -13.35
CA PRO A 135 -7.15 -0.62 -13.54
C PRO A 135 -6.58 -0.24 -14.92
N ILE A 136 -7.42 -0.07 -15.94
CA ILE A 136 -7.01 0.38 -17.28
C ILE A 136 -6.44 1.80 -17.21
N GLY A 137 -6.83 2.57 -16.20
CA GLY A 137 -6.30 3.89 -15.92
C GLY A 137 -4.78 3.94 -15.79
N TYR A 138 -4.15 2.89 -15.28
CA TYR A 138 -2.68 2.80 -15.23
C TYR A 138 -2.05 2.85 -16.62
N ILE A 139 -2.64 2.10 -17.56
CA ILE A 139 -2.19 2.07 -18.96
C ILE A 139 -2.48 3.42 -19.62
N SER A 140 -3.69 3.96 -19.41
CA SER A 140 -4.12 5.23 -20.00
C SER A 140 -3.23 6.39 -19.55
N ASN A 141 -2.88 6.47 -18.25
CA ASN A 141 -2.00 7.49 -17.70
C ASN A 141 -0.58 7.40 -18.29
N THR A 142 -0.06 6.18 -18.47
CA THR A 142 1.24 5.97 -19.11
C THR A 142 1.20 6.41 -20.57
N LYS A 143 0.12 6.08 -21.29
CA LYS A 143 -0.07 6.44 -22.69
C LYS A 143 -0.23 7.96 -22.87
N GLU A 144 -0.90 8.64 -21.96
CA GLU A 144 -1.04 10.09 -21.98
C GLU A 144 0.32 10.79 -21.75
N LEU A 145 1.09 10.29 -20.77
CA LEU A 145 2.40 10.84 -20.43
C LEU A 145 3.47 10.55 -21.50
N LEU A 146 3.44 9.34 -22.07
CA LEU A 146 4.47 8.81 -22.97
C LEU A 146 3.84 8.25 -24.26
N PRO A 147 3.18 9.08 -25.10
CA PRO A 147 2.37 8.61 -26.22
C PRO A 147 3.15 7.77 -27.24
N ASP A 148 4.43 8.04 -27.44
CA ASP A 148 5.27 7.35 -28.43
C ASP A 148 6.00 6.13 -27.90
N SER A 149 6.02 5.91 -26.56
CA SER A 149 6.80 4.82 -25.93
C SER A 149 6.06 4.05 -24.82
N TRP A 150 4.77 4.31 -24.61
CA TRP A 150 4.00 3.66 -23.54
C TRP A 150 3.98 2.14 -23.64
N GLU A 151 4.06 1.57 -24.86
CA GLU A 151 4.06 0.12 -25.08
C GLU A 151 5.31 -0.56 -24.51
N THR A 152 6.47 0.11 -24.52
CA THR A 152 7.69 -0.39 -23.86
C THR A 152 7.45 -0.63 -22.36
N TRP A 153 6.66 0.22 -21.72
CA TRP A 153 6.36 0.11 -20.29
C TRP A 153 5.33 -0.97 -19.94
N TRP A 154 4.49 -1.35 -20.91
CA TRP A 154 3.36 -2.25 -20.65
C TRP A 154 3.41 -3.57 -21.43
N LYS A 155 4.27 -3.68 -22.45
CA LYS A 155 4.31 -4.84 -23.33
C LYS A 155 5.72 -5.47 -23.45
N ASP A 156 6.79 -4.75 -23.06
CA ASP A 156 8.13 -5.28 -23.10
C ASP A 156 8.36 -6.26 -21.93
N PRO A 157 8.71 -7.52 -22.17
CA PRO A 157 8.94 -8.51 -21.12
C PRO A 157 10.11 -8.19 -20.18
N GLU A 158 11.02 -7.27 -20.54
CA GLU A 158 12.10 -6.80 -19.67
C GLU A 158 11.61 -5.74 -18.66
N THR A 159 10.39 -5.19 -18.83
CA THR A 159 9.81 -4.24 -17.90
C THR A 159 9.22 -4.95 -16.68
N ARG A 160 9.54 -4.43 -15.50
CA ARG A 160 8.96 -4.91 -14.23
C ARG A 160 7.76 -4.03 -13.84
N LEU A 161 6.58 -4.64 -13.72
CA LEU A 161 5.36 -3.98 -13.24
C LEU A 161 5.17 -4.26 -11.75
N ILE A 162 5.19 -3.22 -10.92
CA ILE A 162 5.02 -3.31 -9.47
C ILE A 162 3.78 -2.52 -9.06
N HIS A 163 2.85 -3.17 -8.34
CA HIS A 163 1.65 -2.52 -7.81
C HIS A 163 1.74 -2.31 -6.29
N PHE A 164 1.88 -1.06 -5.85
CA PHE A 164 1.76 -0.69 -4.44
C PHE A 164 0.30 -0.38 -4.11
N ILE A 165 -0.32 -1.20 -3.26
CA ILE A 165 -1.76 -1.14 -3.01
C ILE A 165 -2.10 -1.31 -1.51
N GLY A 166 -3.36 -1.03 -1.15
CA GLY A 166 -3.96 -1.49 0.11
C GLY A 166 -4.56 -2.90 -0.03
N LYS A 167 -4.72 -3.59 1.09
CA LYS A 167 -5.22 -4.99 1.13
C LYS A 167 -6.59 -5.19 0.49
N ASP A 168 -7.42 -4.17 0.49
CA ASP A 168 -8.75 -4.17 -0.13
C ASP A 168 -8.70 -4.32 -1.65
N ASN A 169 -7.54 -4.02 -2.27
CA ASN A 169 -7.31 -4.11 -3.70
C ASN A 169 -6.54 -5.37 -4.15
N ILE A 170 -6.18 -6.28 -3.25
CA ILE A 170 -5.39 -7.48 -3.59
C ILE A 170 -6.08 -8.30 -4.68
N VAL A 171 -7.36 -8.60 -4.52
CA VAL A 171 -8.10 -9.43 -5.49
C VAL A 171 -8.13 -8.79 -6.88
N PHE A 172 -8.30 -7.47 -6.95
CA PHE A 172 -8.30 -6.77 -8.23
C PHE A 172 -6.95 -6.77 -8.92
N HIS A 173 -5.85 -6.58 -8.18
CA HIS A 173 -4.50 -6.48 -8.74
C HIS A 173 -3.78 -7.82 -8.91
N CYS A 174 -4.21 -8.86 -8.18
CA CYS A 174 -3.59 -10.19 -8.28
C CYS A 174 -4.42 -11.21 -9.06
N ILE A 175 -5.73 -11.00 -9.22
CA ILE A 175 -6.62 -11.97 -9.88
C ILE A 175 -7.34 -11.33 -11.07
N VAL A 176 -8.14 -10.27 -10.85
CA VAL A 176 -9.02 -9.71 -11.89
C VAL A 176 -8.23 -9.04 -13.00
N PHE A 177 -7.39 -8.06 -12.66
CA PHE A 177 -6.60 -7.32 -13.64
C PHE A 177 -5.58 -8.21 -14.39
N PRO A 178 -4.82 -9.11 -13.72
CA PRO A 178 -4.00 -10.09 -14.44
C PRO A 178 -4.80 -11.00 -15.38
N ALA A 179 -6.03 -11.42 -15.00
CA ALA A 179 -6.88 -12.19 -15.88
C ALA A 179 -7.28 -11.39 -17.14
N MET A 180 -7.56 -10.10 -17.01
CA MET A 180 -7.84 -9.21 -18.13
C MET A 180 -6.63 -9.04 -19.05
N LEU A 181 -5.45 -8.75 -18.48
CA LEU A 181 -4.19 -8.58 -19.22
C LEU A 181 -3.81 -9.88 -19.98
N LYS A 182 -3.99 -11.02 -19.31
CA LYS A 182 -3.73 -12.34 -19.91
C LYS A 182 -4.71 -12.69 -21.00
N ALA A 183 -5.99 -12.31 -20.84
CA ALA A 183 -7.03 -12.55 -21.87
C ALA A 183 -6.78 -11.71 -23.12
N GLU A 184 -6.32 -10.47 -22.96
CA GLU A 184 -5.92 -9.61 -24.08
C GLU A 184 -4.63 -10.13 -24.76
N GLY A 185 -3.63 -10.56 -23.98
CA GLY A 185 -2.49 -11.35 -24.41
C GLY A 185 -1.22 -10.58 -24.78
N SER A 186 -1.26 -9.26 -24.95
CA SER A 186 -0.08 -8.46 -25.33
C SER A 186 0.60 -7.73 -24.15
N TYR A 187 -0.06 -7.65 -23.01
CA TYR A 187 0.46 -6.95 -21.83
C TYR A 187 1.29 -7.84 -20.90
N ILE A 188 2.26 -7.23 -20.23
CA ILE A 188 3.01 -7.88 -19.15
C ILE A 188 2.11 -8.07 -17.92
N LEU A 189 2.44 -9.04 -17.08
CA LEU A 189 1.79 -9.27 -15.79
C LEU A 189 2.59 -8.63 -14.66
N PRO A 190 1.96 -8.37 -13.49
CA PRO A 190 2.68 -7.86 -12.32
C PRO A 190 3.80 -8.79 -11.86
N ASP A 191 5.00 -8.23 -11.69
CA ASP A 191 6.16 -8.92 -11.10
C ASP A 191 6.00 -9.02 -9.57
N ASN A 192 5.49 -7.95 -8.94
CA ASN A 192 5.19 -7.96 -7.50
C ASN A 192 4.01 -7.04 -7.17
N VAL A 193 3.32 -7.37 -6.07
CA VAL A 193 2.19 -6.60 -5.56
C VAL A 193 2.37 -6.34 -4.06
N PRO A 194 3.25 -5.41 -3.66
CA PRO A 194 3.43 -5.04 -2.27
C PRO A 194 2.17 -4.37 -1.72
N SER A 195 1.39 -5.11 -0.94
CA SER A 195 0.16 -4.63 -0.32
C SER A 195 0.38 -4.26 1.14
N ASN A 196 -0.13 -3.10 1.54
CA ASN A 196 -0.21 -2.69 2.93
C ASN A 196 -1.57 -3.06 3.54
N GLU A 197 -1.56 -3.38 4.82
CA GLU A 197 -2.73 -3.46 5.67
C GLU A 197 -3.26 -2.05 5.98
N PHE A 198 -4.24 -1.89 6.87
CA PHE A 198 -4.79 -0.57 7.20
C PHE A 198 -3.94 0.17 8.24
N LEU A 199 -3.81 1.47 8.05
CA LEU A 199 -3.32 2.40 9.06
C LEU A 199 -4.54 3.06 9.72
N ASN A 200 -4.67 2.88 11.02
CA ASN A 200 -5.68 3.52 11.84
C ASN A 200 -5.16 4.84 12.43
N LEU A 201 -6.03 5.62 13.03
CA LEU A 201 -5.72 6.87 13.74
C LEU A 201 -6.30 6.81 15.15
N GLU A 202 -5.43 6.85 16.16
CA GLU A 202 -5.82 6.81 17.58
C GLU A 202 -6.77 5.63 17.90
N GLY A 203 -6.52 4.45 17.31
CA GLY A 203 -7.29 3.23 17.50
C GLY A 203 -8.50 3.07 16.59
N ASP A 204 -8.90 4.11 15.84
CA ASP A 204 -10.06 4.08 14.96
C ASP A 204 -9.68 4.10 13.47
N LYS A 205 -10.54 3.51 12.64
CA LYS A 205 -10.37 3.54 11.19
C LYS A 205 -10.44 4.97 10.65
N ILE A 206 -9.42 5.40 9.89
CA ILE A 206 -9.42 6.68 9.17
C ILE A 206 -10.64 6.74 8.24
N SER A 207 -11.37 7.85 8.29
CA SER A 207 -12.59 8.03 7.49
C SER A 207 -12.81 9.51 7.14
N THR A 208 -12.76 9.82 5.86
CA THR A 208 -13.04 11.17 5.36
C THR A 208 -14.50 11.57 5.58
N SER A 209 -15.45 10.64 5.41
CA SER A 209 -16.87 10.90 5.60
C SER A 209 -17.26 11.21 7.06
N ARG A 210 -16.48 10.69 8.03
CA ARG A 210 -16.63 10.97 9.46
C ARG A 210 -15.73 12.11 9.95
N ASN A 211 -14.97 12.74 9.05
CA ASN A 211 -13.93 13.73 9.35
C ASN A 211 -12.91 13.24 10.41
N TRP A 212 -12.58 11.94 10.36
CA TRP A 212 -11.60 11.32 11.24
C TRP A 212 -10.33 10.99 10.45
N ALA A 213 -9.46 12.00 10.35
CA ALA A 213 -8.20 11.91 9.62
C ALA A 213 -7.24 13.01 10.09
N VAL A 214 -5.94 12.84 9.84
CA VAL A 214 -4.97 13.93 9.86
C VAL A 214 -4.91 14.51 8.45
N TRP A 215 -5.44 15.72 8.28
CA TRP A 215 -5.42 16.41 7.00
C TRP A 215 -4.04 16.98 6.73
N LEU A 216 -3.43 16.60 5.61
CA LEU A 216 -2.05 16.98 5.31
C LEU A 216 -1.83 18.48 5.23
N HIS A 217 -2.78 19.25 4.70
CA HIS A 217 -2.69 20.72 4.63
C HIS A 217 -2.74 21.36 6.02
N GLU A 218 -3.52 20.82 6.95
CA GLU A 218 -3.55 21.27 8.35
C GLU A 218 -2.22 20.91 9.05
N TYR A 219 -1.75 19.67 8.88
CA TYR A 219 -0.46 19.26 9.43
C TYR A 219 0.68 20.17 8.96
N LEU A 220 0.73 20.53 7.67
CA LEU A 220 1.77 21.40 7.13
C LEU A 220 1.69 22.85 7.67
N ALA A 221 0.51 23.32 8.03
CA ALA A 221 0.31 24.61 8.66
C ALA A 221 0.73 24.58 10.14
N ASP A 222 0.35 23.54 10.88
CA ASP A 222 0.61 23.39 12.31
C ASP A 222 2.07 23.01 12.62
N PHE A 223 2.73 22.28 11.71
CA PHE A 223 4.09 21.80 11.84
C PHE A 223 4.99 22.22 10.66
N PRO A 224 5.24 23.52 10.47
CA PRO A 224 6.04 24.01 9.35
C PRO A 224 7.48 23.44 9.40
N GLY A 225 7.98 22.94 8.27
CA GLY A 225 9.31 22.34 8.17
C GLY A 225 9.45 20.94 8.79
N LYS A 226 8.34 20.28 9.16
CA LYS A 226 8.35 18.93 9.76
C LYS A 226 7.82 17.84 8.81
N GLN A 227 7.87 18.07 7.51
CA GLN A 227 7.42 17.09 6.51
C GLN A 227 8.15 15.75 6.64
N ASP A 228 9.47 15.79 6.83
CA ASP A 228 10.29 14.58 6.94
C ASP A 228 10.09 13.84 8.26
N VAL A 229 9.68 14.55 9.33
CA VAL A 229 9.26 13.89 10.58
C VAL A 229 8.04 13.03 10.34
N LEU A 230 7.03 13.57 9.63
CA LEU A 230 5.84 12.79 9.29
C LEU A 230 6.17 11.60 8.40
N ARG A 231 6.98 11.80 7.37
CA ARG A 231 7.45 10.73 6.47
C ARG A 231 8.16 9.62 7.25
N TYR A 232 9.05 10.00 8.16
CA TYR A 232 9.76 9.06 9.04
C TYR A 232 8.79 8.23 9.86
N VAL A 233 7.83 8.88 10.55
CA VAL A 233 6.87 8.20 11.42
C VAL A 233 5.94 7.30 10.61
N LEU A 234 5.44 7.76 9.47
CA LEU A 234 4.58 6.95 8.59
C LEU A 234 5.31 5.73 8.03
N THR A 235 6.59 5.87 7.67
CA THR A 235 7.40 4.72 7.21
C THR A 235 7.66 3.75 8.36
N ALA A 236 8.02 4.25 9.56
CA ALA A 236 8.24 3.42 10.73
C ALA A 236 6.97 2.67 11.18
N ASN A 237 5.80 3.25 10.92
CA ASN A 237 4.48 2.68 11.21
C ASN A 237 3.79 2.06 9.99
N ALA A 238 4.49 1.94 8.85
CA ALA A 238 3.89 1.36 7.65
C ALA A 238 3.26 -0.01 7.96
N PRO A 239 1.99 -0.22 7.63
CA PRO A 239 1.28 -1.47 7.97
C PRO A 239 1.61 -2.58 6.96
N GLU A 240 2.89 -2.95 6.85
CA GLU A 240 3.37 -3.88 5.83
C GLU A 240 2.87 -5.31 6.00
N THR A 241 2.63 -5.75 7.25
CA THR A 241 2.28 -7.15 7.57
C THR A 241 1.02 -7.31 8.40
N LYS A 242 0.58 -6.27 9.06
CA LYS A 242 -0.63 -6.20 9.89
C LYS A 242 -1.12 -4.76 9.98
N ASP A 243 -2.39 -4.58 10.32
CA ASP A 243 -2.95 -3.26 10.64
C ASP A 243 -2.08 -2.58 11.71
N ASN A 244 -1.88 -1.29 11.55
CA ASN A 244 -1.12 -0.48 12.49
C ASN A 244 -1.90 0.79 12.85
N ASP A 245 -1.39 1.53 13.83
CA ASP A 245 -2.06 2.71 14.35
C ASP A 245 -1.12 3.91 14.36
N PHE A 246 -1.56 5.04 13.84
CA PHE A 246 -0.88 6.32 14.00
C PHE A 246 -1.43 7.00 15.26
N THR A 247 -0.54 7.32 16.21
CA THR A 247 -0.90 8.12 17.38
C THR A 247 0.03 9.32 17.51
N TRP A 248 -0.49 10.46 17.98
CA TRP A 248 0.34 11.63 18.25
C TRP A 248 1.38 11.38 19.34
N LYS A 249 1.09 10.47 20.26
CA LYS A 249 2.04 10.04 21.30
C LYS A 249 3.23 9.31 20.68
N ASP A 250 3.00 8.38 19.76
CA ASP A 250 4.08 7.67 19.04
C ASP A 250 4.85 8.62 18.12
N PHE A 251 4.14 9.53 17.43
CA PHE A 251 4.79 10.57 16.62
C PHE A 251 5.80 11.39 17.44
N GLN A 252 5.38 11.90 18.60
CA GLN A 252 6.25 12.64 19.50
C GLN A 252 7.42 11.78 20.02
N ALA A 253 7.13 10.54 20.41
CA ALA A 253 8.13 9.62 20.93
C ALA A 253 9.22 9.31 19.88
N ARG A 254 8.83 9.03 18.63
CA ARG A 254 9.77 8.76 17.54
C ARG A 254 10.61 9.98 17.18
N ASN A 255 9.97 11.16 17.10
CA ASN A 255 10.71 12.39 16.87
C ASN A 255 11.79 12.59 17.94
N ASN A 256 11.43 12.47 19.22
CA ASN A 256 12.34 12.77 20.32
C ASN A 256 13.40 11.68 20.53
N ASN A 257 13.00 10.41 20.53
CA ASN A 257 13.88 9.30 20.91
C ASN A 257 14.69 8.74 19.72
N GLU A 258 14.23 8.92 18.50
CA GLU A 258 14.91 8.40 17.31
C GLU A 258 15.56 9.53 16.51
N LEU A 259 14.79 10.49 15.99
CA LEU A 259 15.34 11.55 15.14
C LEU A 259 16.23 12.50 15.95
N VAL A 260 15.80 12.94 17.12
CA VAL A 260 16.61 13.88 17.94
C VAL A 260 17.70 13.14 18.71
N ALA A 261 17.34 12.13 19.53
CA ALA A 261 18.27 11.50 20.47
C ALA A 261 19.28 10.54 19.80
N VAL A 262 18.98 10.00 18.63
CA VAL A 262 19.91 9.09 17.93
C VAL A 262 20.55 9.81 16.74
N TYR A 263 19.76 10.14 15.71
CA TYR A 263 20.30 10.73 14.49
C TYR A 263 20.84 12.15 14.70
N GLY A 264 20.03 13.04 15.27
CA GLY A 264 20.40 14.41 15.56
C GLY A 264 21.59 14.51 16.53
N ASN A 265 21.64 13.64 17.55
CA ASN A 265 22.76 13.58 18.46
C ASN A 265 24.06 13.18 17.75
N PHE A 266 24.04 12.16 16.89
CA PHE A 266 25.22 11.77 16.12
C PHE A 266 25.72 12.90 15.23
N VAL A 267 24.83 13.48 14.41
CA VAL A 267 25.18 14.58 13.50
C VAL A 267 25.72 15.78 14.29
N ASN A 268 25.01 16.18 15.34
CA ASN A 268 25.44 17.31 16.19
C ASN A 268 26.83 17.09 16.79
N ARG A 269 27.10 15.90 17.36
CA ARG A 269 28.40 15.57 17.94
C ARG A 269 29.51 15.62 16.89
N ALA A 270 29.31 14.99 15.73
CA ALA A 270 30.29 15.02 14.65
C ALA A 270 30.59 16.45 14.18
N MET A 271 29.53 17.26 13.91
CA MET A 271 29.69 18.64 13.46
C MET A 271 30.33 19.55 14.49
N VAL A 272 29.94 19.43 15.78
CA VAL A 272 30.51 20.24 16.84
C VAL A 272 32.02 19.91 17.08
N LEU A 273 32.40 18.65 16.99
CA LEU A 273 33.80 18.24 17.12
C LEU A 273 34.62 18.75 15.92
N THR A 274 34.08 18.60 14.69
CA THR A 274 34.74 19.11 13.47
C THR A 274 34.91 20.63 13.54
N GLN A 275 33.87 21.36 13.95
CA GLN A 275 33.95 22.81 14.10
C GLN A 275 34.96 23.22 15.15
N LYS A 276 34.97 22.52 16.26
CA LYS A 276 35.80 22.88 17.42
C LYS A 276 37.31 22.62 17.21
N TYR A 277 37.63 21.51 16.56
CA TYR A 277 39.02 21.06 16.45
C TYR A 277 39.65 21.26 15.08
N PHE A 278 38.82 21.48 14.04
CA PHE A 278 39.27 21.58 12.65
C PHE A 278 38.60 22.75 11.90
N ASP A 279 38.15 23.78 12.62
CA ASP A 279 37.50 24.99 12.04
C ASP A 279 36.39 24.69 11.02
N GLY A 280 35.63 23.60 11.22
CA GLY A 280 34.56 23.17 10.33
C GLY A 280 35.02 22.45 9.06
N CYS A 281 36.30 22.22 8.89
CA CYS A 281 36.86 21.45 7.77
C CYS A 281 37.00 19.97 8.16
N VAL A 282 36.66 19.07 7.24
CA VAL A 282 36.95 17.65 7.44
C VAL A 282 38.47 17.43 7.32
N PRO A 283 39.15 16.89 8.38
CA PRO A 283 40.60 16.67 8.31
C PRO A 283 40.95 15.57 7.29
N ALA A 284 42.22 15.55 6.86
CA ALA A 284 42.74 14.45 6.07
C ALA A 284 42.68 13.16 6.90
N GLN A 285 42.41 12.04 6.22
CA GLN A 285 42.40 10.74 6.87
C GLN A 285 43.85 10.34 7.30
N GLY A 286 44.03 10.05 8.57
CA GLY A 286 45.27 9.47 9.11
C GLY A 286 45.32 7.93 8.95
N GLU A 287 46.25 7.30 9.68
CA GLU A 287 46.29 5.84 9.76
C GLU A 287 45.07 5.31 10.52
N LEU A 288 44.37 4.38 9.90
CA LEU A 288 43.19 3.75 10.50
C LEU A 288 43.60 2.62 11.41
N THR A 289 43.08 2.65 12.65
CA THR A 289 43.15 1.52 13.56
C THR A 289 42.30 0.34 13.07
N ASP A 290 42.44 -0.81 13.68
CA ASP A 290 41.59 -1.97 13.34
C ASP A 290 40.14 -1.71 13.75
N TYR A 291 39.87 -0.93 14.81
CA TYR A 291 38.51 -0.54 15.18
C TYR A 291 37.86 0.43 14.17
N ASP A 292 38.65 1.35 13.62
CA ASP A 292 38.15 2.25 12.55
C ASP A 292 37.77 1.45 11.31
N LYS A 293 38.61 0.51 10.89
CA LYS A 293 38.36 -0.36 9.74
C LYS A 293 37.12 -1.24 9.96
N GLU A 294 36.95 -1.79 11.16
CA GLU A 294 35.77 -2.57 11.53
C GLU A 294 34.50 -1.70 11.48
N THR A 295 34.52 -0.48 12.04
CA THR A 295 33.39 0.44 12.01
C THR A 295 33.03 0.86 10.57
N LEU A 296 34.02 1.16 9.73
CA LEU A 296 33.77 1.48 8.32
C LEU A 296 33.17 0.31 7.57
N LYS A 297 33.60 -0.93 7.90
CA LYS A 297 33.01 -2.13 7.34
C LYS A 297 31.54 -2.28 7.79
N GLU A 298 31.24 -2.06 9.09
CA GLU A 298 29.85 -2.09 9.58
C GLU A 298 28.97 -1.08 8.83
N PHE A 299 29.45 0.12 8.51
CA PHE A 299 28.71 1.09 7.70
C PHE A 299 28.43 0.58 6.28
N ALA A 300 29.42 -0.07 5.66
CA ALA A 300 29.24 -0.63 4.34
C ALA A 300 28.23 -1.81 4.34
N ASP A 301 28.31 -2.67 5.36
CA ASP A 301 27.41 -3.80 5.55
C ASP A 301 25.95 -3.31 5.76
N VAL A 302 25.74 -2.26 6.59
CA VAL A 302 24.41 -1.64 6.78
C VAL A 302 23.87 -1.06 5.47
N LYS A 303 24.73 -0.36 4.70
CA LYS A 303 24.30 0.16 3.38
C LYS A 303 23.79 -0.95 2.48
N ALA A 304 24.56 -2.04 2.35
CA ALA A 304 24.18 -3.19 1.53
C ALA A 304 22.87 -3.86 2.00
N GLU A 305 22.66 -3.95 3.32
CA GLU A 305 21.40 -4.49 3.86
C GLU A 305 20.21 -3.55 3.60
N VAL A 306 20.38 -2.23 3.70
CA VAL A 306 19.33 -1.25 3.35
C VAL A 306 18.94 -1.39 1.87
N GLU A 307 19.92 -1.47 0.96
CA GLU A 307 19.67 -1.65 -0.47
C GLU A 307 18.84 -2.93 -0.73
N LYS A 308 19.26 -4.05 -0.15
CA LYS A 308 18.55 -5.33 -0.25
C LYS A 308 17.12 -5.27 0.30
N LEU A 309 16.91 -4.60 1.44
CA LEU A 309 15.58 -4.44 2.03
C LEU A 309 14.67 -3.57 1.17
N LEU A 310 15.21 -2.52 0.53
CA LEU A 310 14.47 -1.69 -0.41
C LEU A 310 14.07 -2.47 -1.67
N ASP A 311 14.95 -3.29 -2.20
CA ASP A 311 14.69 -4.12 -3.40
C ASP A 311 13.53 -5.12 -3.20
N VAL A 312 13.32 -5.55 -1.95
CA VAL A 312 12.19 -6.43 -1.59
C VAL A 312 11.04 -5.70 -0.90
N PHE A 313 11.00 -4.37 -0.99
CA PHE A 313 9.91 -3.50 -0.49
C PHE A 313 9.66 -3.58 1.03
N LYS A 314 10.70 -3.84 1.83
CA LYS A 314 10.66 -3.86 3.31
C LYS A 314 11.08 -2.50 3.86
N PHE A 315 10.27 -1.49 3.65
CA PHE A 315 10.62 -0.10 3.96
C PHE A 315 10.82 0.17 5.45
N ARG A 316 10.03 -0.45 6.33
CA ARG A 316 10.19 -0.34 7.78
C ARG A 316 11.57 -0.83 8.24
N ASP A 317 11.94 -2.02 7.77
CA ASP A 317 13.22 -2.63 8.13
C ASP A 317 14.38 -1.83 7.53
N ALA A 318 14.26 -1.38 6.27
CA ALA A 318 15.25 -0.52 5.62
C ALA A 318 15.49 0.78 6.40
N GLN A 319 14.42 1.46 6.83
CA GLN A 319 14.53 2.67 7.64
C GLN A 319 15.18 2.39 9.01
N LYS A 320 14.82 1.27 9.65
CA LYS A 320 15.41 0.85 10.93
C LYS A 320 16.92 0.62 10.80
N GLU A 321 17.35 -0.03 9.71
CA GLU A 321 18.77 -0.23 9.43
C GLU A 321 19.48 1.08 9.05
N ALA A 322 18.86 1.98 8.30
CA ALA A 322 19.41 3.31 8.04
C ALA A 322 19.66 4.09 9.35
N MET A 323 18.74 4.00 10.33
CA MET A 323 18.92 4.60 11.65
C MET A 323 20.03 3.90 12.47
N ASN A 324 20.36 2.65 12.16
CA ASN A 324 21.45 1.93 12.81
C ASN A 324 22.82 2.54 12.52
N LEU A 325 23.01 3.16 11.33
CA LEU A 325 24.23 3.93 11.04
C LEU A 325 24.51 4.99 12.09
N ALA A 326 23.48 5.74 12.51
CA ALA A 326 23.64 6.75 13.55
C ALA A 326 23.94 6.14 14.93
N ARG A 327 23.44 4.94 15.21
CA ARG A 327 23.77 4.20 16.46
C ARG A 327 25.21 3.74 16.47
N ILE A 328 25.68 3.16 15.37
CA ILE A 328 27.09 2.77 15.17
C ILE A 328 28.00 3.99 15.33
N GLY A 329 27.68 5.11 14.67
CA GLY A 329 28.45 6.35 14.80
C GLY A 329 28.45 6.92 16.21
N ASN A 330 27.32 6.91 16.92
CA ASN A 330 27.27 7.32 18.34
C ASN A 330 28.12 6.43 19.26
N LYS A 331 28.08 5.11 19.02
CA LYS A 331 28.90 4.15 19.76
C LYS A 331 30.37 4.40 19.47
N TYR A 332 30.78 4.53 18.22
CA TYR A 332 32.15 4.85 17.85
C TYR A 332 32.68 6.10 18.54
N LEU A 333 31.92 7.21 18.54
CA LEU A 333 32.28 8.44 19.23
C LEU A 333 32.34 8.26 20.75
N ALA A 334 31.53 7.36 21.33
CA ALA A 334 31.57 7.08 22.75
C ALA A 334 32.78 6.23 23.14
N ASP A 335 33.14 5.24 22.33
CA ASP A 335 34.22 4.30 22.59
C ASP A 335 35.61 4.95 22.37
N THR A 336 35.74 5.80 21.33
CA THR A 336 36.99 6.49 20.98
C THR A 336 37.21 7.77 21.75
N GLU A 337 36.18 8.37 22.35
CA GLU A 337 36.23 9.61 23.15
C GLU A 337 37.09 10.72 22.51
N PRO A 338 36.86 11.14 21.24
CA PRO A 338 37.74 12.06 20.52
C PRO A 338 37.97 13.41 21.24
N TRP A 339 37.03 13.84 22.09
CA TRP A 339 37.17 15.02 22.94
C TRP A 339 38.24 14.88 24.06
N LYS A 340 38.65 13.64 24.39
CA LYS A 340 39.75 13.37 25.28
C LYS A 340 41.06 13.29 24.52
N LEU A 341 41.07 12.58 23.40
CA LEU A 341 42.25 12.46 22.52
C LEU A 341 42.76 13.81 22.07
N ALA A 342 41.88 14.70 21.63
CA ALA A 342 42.24 16.06 21.21
C ALA A 342 42.92 16.94 22.28
N LYS A 343 43.02 16.50 23.54
CA LYS A 343 43.75 17.19 24.60
C LYS A 343 45.21 16.70 24.77
N THR A 344 45.48 15.51 24.28
CA THR A 344 46.77 14.84 24.47
C THR A 344 47.47 14.55 23.16
N ASP A 345 46.73 14.39 22.10
CA ASP A 345 47.21 14.03 20.77
C ASP A 345 46.24 14.65 19.74
N MET A 346 46.72 15.56 18.89
CA MET A 346 45.96 16.24 17.86
C MET A 346 46.30 15.70 16.48
N GLU A 347 47.28 14.82 16.33
CA GLU A 347 47.63 14.11 15.11
C GLU A 347 46.84 12.79 15.03
#